data_154b5601ac180b75878c3ea3096852e3
#
_entry.id   154b5601ac180b75878c3ea3096852e3
#
_cell.length_a   1.000
_cell.length_b   1.000
_cell.length_c   1.000
_cell.angle_alpha   90.00
_cell.angle_beta   90.00
_cell.angle_gamma   90.00
#
_symmetry.space_group_name_H-M   'P 1'
#
loop_
_entity.id
_entity.type
_entity.pdbx_description
1 polymer ?
#
loop_
_entity_poly.entity_id
_entity_poly.type
_entity_poly.pdbx_seq_one_letter_code
_entity_poly.pdbx_strand_id
1 'polypeptide(L)'
;MRRNINIWANLDKVTILLFLILVFMGWFNIYAAVYDEEHVRIFDLSQRYGKQFLWIVIAILSGVFILMIDNRFYLFFAWIIYAILMAMLVLVLIFGTEISGAKSWFEFKWFSLQPSEFAKFGAALALAGYMNAKRQDLTKLRTLIPACGIILLPTILTALQPDMGSTVVFLGLFLTLFREGMSPYVFLSGFLALVLFFLTLLINEVHLSLGLTFAALLIAWAATRKWKPVLSGAGIMLAVGGIVFALNNYFFKYFDNTIAILVSVLISGLIFTWHFYIKKALAALTVYLFLVGSLVFVNSVDYTFDNLLKEHHRDRIDILLGKKSDPHGIEYNINQSIISIGSGGITGKGYLQGTQTKYKFVPKQSSDFIFCTVGEEWGFLGSIIVIGLYFFLLLRLIFLAERQRSIFSRVFGYCIASILFMHTFINIGMAIGIVPVIGIPLPFFSYGGSSLWGFTLMIFVFLRLDAGRNEHLV
;
A
#
# COMPACT_ATOMS: atom_id res chain seq x y z
N MET A 1 26.70 28.97 20.05
CA MET A 1 27.72 28.54 19.06
C MET A 1 27.16 27.51 18.14
N ARG A 2 26.94 27.81 16.84
CA ARG A 2 26.61 26.80 15.82
C ARG A 2 27.84 25.91 15.65
N ARG A 3 27.80 24.69 16.15
CA ARG A 3 28.78 23.65 15.76
C ARG A 3 28.62 23.46 14.26
N ASN A 4 29.63 23.84 13.47
CA ASN A 4 29.72 23.51 12.06
C ASN A 4 29.73 21.99 11.94
N ILE A 5 28.55 21.39 11.75
CA ILE A 5 28.45 19.94 11.54
C ILE A 5 28.86 19.69 10.10
N ASN A 6 29.92 18.92 9.93
CA ASN A 6 30.31 18.47 8.61
C ASN A 6 29.28 17.45 8.12
N ILE A 7 28.30 17.92 7.34
CA ILE A 7 27.17 17.13 6.81
C ILE A 7 27.73 15.91 6.05
N TRP A 8 28.73 16.13 5.20
CA TRP A 8 29.33 15.08 4.36
C TRP A 8 29.98 13.94 5.15
N ALA A 9 30.56 14.24 6.30
CA ALA A 9 31.15 13.23 7.18
C ALA A 9 30.08 12.40 7.92
N ASN A 10 28.89 12.97 8.15
CA ASN A 10 27.81 12.32 8.89
C ASN A 10 26.77 11.65 8.00
N LEU A 11 26.87 11.76 6.67
CA LEU A 11 25.98 11.09 5.72
C LEU A 11 26.11 9.57 5.81
N ASP A 12 24.98 8.89 5.74
CA ASP A 12 24.93 7.43 5.69
C ASP A 12 25.31 6.92 4.30
N LYS A 13 26.56 6.53 4.15
CA LYS A 13 27.13 6.04 2.88
C LYS A 13 26.49 4.73 2.40
N VAL A 14 26.02 3.90 3.34
CA VAL A 14 25.40 2.61 3.02
C VAL A 14 24.06 2.81 2.29
N THR A 15 23.24 3.72 2.78
CA THR A 15 21.96 4.05 2.09
C THR A 15 22.20 4.64 0.70
N ILE A 16 23.21 5.53 0.56
CA ILE A 16 23.55 6.10 -0.75
C ILE A 16 24.04 5.00 -1.70
N LEU A 17 24.88 4.08 -1.23
CA LEU A 17 25.37 2.97 -2.03
C LEU A 17 24.22 2.06 -2.51
N LEU A 18 23.32 1.66 -1.61
CA LEU A 18 22.15 0.85 -1.94
C LEU A 18 21.23 1.55 -2.96
N PHE A 19 20.98 2.84 -2.76
CA PHE A 19 20.23 3.68 -3.70
C PHE A 19 20.87 3.66 -5.10
N LEU A 20 22.18 3.91 -5.18
CA LEU A 20 22.90 3.94 -6.47
C LEU A 20 22.89 2.55 -7.13
N ILE A 21 23.14 1.48 -6.38
CA ILE A 21 23.09 0.11 -6.92
C ILE A 21 21.70 -0.16 -7.52
N LEU A 22 20.60 0.13 -6.81
CA LEU A 22 19.24 -0.09 -7.30
C LEU A 22 18.94 0.75 -8.55
N VAL A 23 19.32 2.03 -8.56
CA VAL A 23 19.12 2.93 -9.71
C VAL A 23 19.85 2.42 -10.95
N PHE A 24 21.13 2.05 -10.83
CA PHE A 24 21.90 1.57 -11.97
C PHE A 24 21.47 0.18 -12.43
N MET A 25 21.20 -0.76 -11.51
CA MET A 25 20.64 -2.06 -11.87
C MET A 25 19.29 -1.89 -12.59
N GLY A 26 18.41 -1.01 -12.09
CA GLY A 26 17.14 -0.68 -12.74
C GLY A 26 17.36 -0.13 -14.14
N TRP A 27 18.29 0.79 -14.33
CA TRP A 27 18.59 1.36 -15.64
C TRP A 27 19.08 0.31 -16.65
N PHE A 28 19.96 -0.60 -16.24
CA PHE A 28 20.38 -1.72 -17.08
C PHE A 28 19.22 -2.66 -17.43
N ASN A 29 18.33 -2.93 -16.48
CA ASN A 29 17.15 -3.76 -16.75
C ASN A 29 16.12 -3.03 -17.64
N ILE A 30 15.97 -1.70 -17.53
CA ILE A 30 15.15 -0.91 -18.47
C ILE A 30 15.74 -0.99 -19.89
N TYR A 31 17.07 -0.92 -20.02
CA TYR A 31 17.73 -1.11 -21.30
C TYR A 31 17.41 -2.49 -21.88
N ALA A 32 17.52 -3.56 -21.09
CA ALA A 32 17.20 -4.91 -21.55
C ALA A 32 15.72 -5.05 -21.94
N ALA A 33 14.79 -4.49 -21.14
CA ALA A 33 13.34 -4.57 -21.39
C ALA A 33 12.88 -3.82 -22.66
N VAL A 34 13.67 -2.86 -23.19
CA VAL A 34 13.32 -2.03 -24.34
C VAL A 34 14.33 -2.18 -25.48
N TYR A 35 15.30 -3.09 -25.30
CA TYR A 35 16.37 -3.30 -26.28
C TYR A 35 15.83 -3.52 -27.68
N ASP A 36 16.41 -2.82 -28.65
CA ASP A 36 16.12 -2.94 -30.07
C ASP A 36 17.44 -2.91 -30.85
N GLU A 37 17.59 -3.83 -31.79
CA GLU A 37 18.82 -3.95 -32.62
C GLU A 37 19.04 -2.72 -33.53
N GLU A 38 17.98 -1.96 -33.82
CA GLU A 38 18.06 -0.72 -34.61
C GLU A 38 18.62 0.45 -33.79
N HIS A 39 18.49 0.42 -32.44
CA HIS A 39 18.86 1.48 -31.51
C HIS A 39 19.90 1.03 -30.49
N VAL A 40 21.12 0.73 -30.93
CA VAL A 40 22.18 0.19 -30.08
C VAL A 40 22.78 1.21 -29.08
N ARG A 41 22.53 2.51 -29.27
CA ARG A 41 23.13 3.56 -28.41
C ARG A 41 22.39 3.67 -27.07
N ILE A 42 23.06 3.33 -25.96
CA ILE A 42 22.53 3.38 -24.59
C ILE A 42 22.02 4.79 -24.16
N PHE A 43 22.53 5.86 -24.78
CA PHE A 43 22.16 7.26 -24.46
C PHE A 43 21.17 7.87 -25.45
N ASP A 44 20.46 7.06 -26.24
CA ASP A 44 19.46 7.57 -27.18
C ASP A 44 18.24 8.12 -26.45
N LEU A 45 18.07 9.45 -26.47
CA LEU A 45 16.96 10.16 -25.81
C LEU A 45 15.59 9.91 -26.46
N SER A 46 15.54 9.29 -27.64
CA SER A 46 14.27 8.86 -28.23
C SER A 46 13.69 7.67 -27.45
N GLN A 47 14.53 6.83 -26.87
CA GLN A 47 14.21 5.61 -26.17
C GLN A 47 14.00 5.84 -24.65
N ARG A 48 13.26 4.91 -23.99
CA ARG A 48 12.95 4.99 -22.56
C ARG A 48 14.20 4.98 -21.68
N TYR A 49 15.20 4.18 -22.01
CA TYR A 49 16.44 4.09 -21.23
C TYR A 49 17.27 5.37 -21.29
N GLY A 50 17.31 6.08 -22.44
CA GLY A 50 17.99 7.36 -22.52
C GLY A 50 17.27 8.45 -21.73
N LYS A 51 15.92 8.50 -21.79
CA LYS A 51 15.11 9.39 -20.95
C LYS A 51 15.31 9.09 -19.48
N GLN A 52 15.37 7.80 -19.08
CA GLN A 52 15.61 7.41 -17.71
C GLN A 52 16.99 7.87 -17.21
N PHE A 53 18.03 7.78 -18.05
CA PHE A 53 19.36 8.30 -17.70
C PHE A 53 19.31 9.80 -17.38
N LEU A 54 18.61 10.59 -18.20
CA LEU A 54 18.41 12.01 -17.92
C LEU A 54 17.71 12.24 -16.59
N TRP A 55 16.66 11.45 -16.28
CA TRP A 55 15.97 11.52 -14.98
C TRP A 55 16.87 11.12 -13.81
N ILE A 56 17.78 10.14 -14.00
CA ILE A 56 18.77 9.75 -12.99
C ILE A 56 19.71 10.93 -12.68
N VAL A 57 20.20 11.63 -13.70
CA VAL A 57 21.05 12.80 -13.50
C VAL A 57 20.32 13.91 -12.76
N ILE A 58 19.07 14.23 -13.15
CA ILE A 58 18.24 15.23 -12.48
C ILE A 58 17.97 14.81 -11.02
N ALA A 59 17.66 13.55 -10.78
CA ALA A 59 17.40 13.01 -9.44
C ALA A 59 18.64 13.12 -8.53
N ILE A 60 19.83 12.75 -9.02
CA ILE A 60 21.08 12.86 -8.26
C ILE A 60 21.42 14.33 -7.97
N LEU A 61 21.32 15.22 -8.96
CA LEU A 61 21.58 16.64 -8.76
C LEU A 61 20.61 17.26 -7.75
N SER A 62 19.31 16.94 -7.85
CA SER A 62 18.32 17.39 -6.86
C SER A 62 18.59 16.82 -5.48
N GLY A 63 19.02 15.56 -5.38
CA GLY A 63 19.44 14.93 -4.12
C GLY A 63 20.63 15.65 -3.47
N VAL A 64 21.66 15.99 -4.25
CA VAL A 64 22.81 16.77 -3.75
C VAL A 64 22.36 18.16 -3.31
N PHE A 65 21.48 18.82 -4.06
CA PHE A 65 20.91 20.12 -3.68
C PHE A 65 20.15 20.06 -2.35
N ILE A 66 19.33 19.03 -2.16
CA ILE A 66 18.58 18.78 -0.92
C ILE A 66 19.49 18.68 0.30
N LEU A 67 20.65 18.04 0.17
CA LEU A 67 21.62 17.92 1.26
C LEU A 67 22.19 19.27 1.72
N MET A 68 22.12 20.32 0.91
CA MET A 68 22.55 21.68 1.27
C MET A 68 21.48 22.47 2.04
N ILE A 69 20.21 22.03 2.00
CA ILE A 69 19.10 22.70 2.69
C ILE A 69 19.15 22.41 4.20
N ASP A 70 18.84 23.42 5.03
CA ASP A 70 18.80 23.25 6.49
C ASP A 70 17.64 22.34 6.92
N ASN A 71 17.86 21.51 7.95
CA ASN A 71 16.84 20.61 8.52
C ASN A 71 15.57 21.33 8.97
N ARG A 72 15.70 22.56 9.47
CA ARG A 72 14.59 23.39 9.94
C ARG A 72 13.63 23.78 8.84
N PHE A 73 14.11 23.87 7.60
CA PHE A 73 13.29 24.14 6.44
C PHE A 73 12.17 23.11 6.30
N TYR A 74 12.51 21.82 6.38
CA TYR A 74 11.53 20.73 6.20
C TYR A 74 10.47 20.74 7.32
N LEU A 75 10.87 21.02 8.55
CA LEU A 75 9.93 21.11 9.67
C LEU A 75 9.00 22.32 9.52
N PHE A 76 9.55 23.49 9.17
CA PHE A 76 8.78 24.73 9.06
C PHE A 76 7.78 24.68 7.88
N PHE A 77 8.23 24.19 6.74
CA PHE A 77 7.43 24.15 5.51
C PHE A 77 6.60 22.87 5.34
N ALA A 78 6.65 21.91 6.26
CA ALA A 78 5.95 20.64 6.15
C ALA A 78 4.46 20.77 5.77
N TRP A 79 3.73 21.64 6.45
CA TRP A 79 2.31 21.88 6.19
C TRP A 79 2.04 22.63 4.89
N ILE A 80 2.91 23.57 4.52
CA ILE A 80 2.79 24.34 3.29
C ILE A 80 3.04 23.42 2.09
N ILE A 81 4.09 22.57 2.16
CA ILE A 81 4.39 21.58 1.13
C ILE A 81 3.21 20.60 0.98
N TYR A 82 2.67 20.10 2.09
CA TYR A 82 1.51 19.22 2.07
C TYR A 82 0.31 19.90 1.42
N ALA A 83 -0.02 21.12 1.80
CA ALA A 83 -1.15 21.86 1.24
C ALA A 83 -1.02 22.09 -0.27
N ILE A 84 0.19 22.47 -0.74
CA ILE A 84 0.47 22.64 -2.18
C ILE A 84 0.27 21.32 -2.93
N LEU A 85 0.78 20.21 -2.39
CA LEU A 85 0.68 18.91 -3.03
C LEU A 85 -0.76 18.37 -3.01
N MET A 86 -1.54 18.64 -1.96
CA MET A 86 -2.98 18.35 -1.94
C MET A 86 -3.73 19.19 -2.98
N ALA A 87 -3.41 20.48 -3.10
CA ALA A 87 -3.97 21.33 -4.15
C ALA A 87 -3.62 20.79 -5.55
N MET A 88 -2.39 20.31 -5.78
CA MET A 88 -2.01 19.67 -7.05
C MET A 88 -2.81 18.39 -7.33
N LEU A 89 -3.12 17.57 -6.31
CA LEU A 89 -4.00 16.41 -6.48
C LEU A 89 -5.43 16.82 -6.87
N VAL A 90 -5.94 17.92 -6.32
CA VAL A 90 -7.26 18.45 -6.72
C VAL A 90 -7.21 19.02 -8.13
N LEU A 91 -6.16 19.77 -8.48
CA LEU A 91 -6.01 20.35 -9.81
C LEU A 91 -5.90 19.27 -10.90
N VAL A 92 -5.24 18.13 -10.64
CA VAL A 92 -5.15 17.06 -11.63
C VAL A 92 -6.49 16.35 -11.87
N LEU A 93 -7.40 16.33 -10.88
CA LEU A 93 -8.78 15.86 -11.09
C LEU A 93 -9.53 16.70 -12.12
N ILE A 94 -9.23 18.01 -12.18
CA ILE A 94 -9.92 18.96 -13.07
C ILE A 94 -9.20 19.01 -14.43
N PHE A 95 -7.89 19.23 -14.43
CA PHE A 95 -7.08 19.54 -15.61
C PHE A 95 -6.18 18.40 -16.08
N GLY A 96 -6.14 17.25 -15.35
CA GLY A 96 -5.26 16.13 -15.70
C GLY A 96 -5.67 15.39 -16.96
N THR A 97 -4.70 14.74 -17.60
CA THR A 97 -4.91 13.80 -18.70
C THR A 97 -5.17 12.40 -18.17
N GLU A 98 -6.02 11.66 -18.88
CA GLU A 98 -6.33 10.28 -18.55
C GLU A 98 -5.34 9.32 -19.23
N ILE A 99 -4.54 8.62 -18.42
CA ILE A 99 -3.60 7.59 -18.89
C ILE A 99 -3.96 6.26 -18.23
N SER A 100 -4.21 5.26 -19.04
CA SER A 100 -4.55 3.89 -18.57
C SER A 100 -5.77 3.84 -17.63
N GLY A 101 -6.77 4.71 -17.84
CA GLY A 101 -8.00 4.76 -17.04
C GLY A 101 -7.93 5.60 -15.76
N ALA A 102 -6.78 6.23 -15.47
CA ALA A 102 -6.61 7.13 -14.34
C ALA A 102 -6.32 8.56 -14.77
N LYS A 103 -7.09 9.53 -14.25
CA LYS A 103 -6.88 10.96 -14.50
C LYS A 103 -5.94 11.53 -13.44
N SER A 104 -4.64 11.18 -13.55
CA SER A 104 -3.62 11.43 -12.51
C SER A 104 -2.33 12.09 -13.02
N TRP A 105 -2.31 12.51 -14.29
CA TRP A 105 -1.12 13.05 -14.93
C TRP A 105 -1.29 14.46 -15.43
N PHE A 106 -0.25 15.28 -15.25
CA PHE A 106 -0.05 16.51 -16.04
C PHE A 106 0.93 16.21 -17.16
N GLU A 107 0.47 16.30 -18.40
CA GLU A 107 1.31 16.15 -19.58
C GLU A 107 1.84 17.52 -20.05
N PHE A 108 3.15 17.65 -20.02
CA PHE A 108 3.86 18.77 -20.62
C PHE A 108 4.55 18.28 -21.90
N LYS A 109 4.87 19.19 -22.80
CA LYS A 109 5.49 18.86 -24.10
C LYS A 109 6.72 17.94 -24.00
N TRP A 110 7.48 18.01 -22.90
CA TRP A 110 8.76 17.34 -22.72
C TRP A 110 8.76 16.25 -21.65
N PHE A 111 7.82 16.28 -20.72
CA PHE A 111 7.72 15.34 -19.61
C PHE A 111 6.28 15.25 -19.10
N SER A 112 5.97 14.16 -18.42
CA SER A 112 4.73 13.98 -17.67
C SER A 112 5.01 13.94 -16.18
N LEU A 113 4.18 14.62 -15.39
CA LEU A 113 4.30 14.70 -13.94
C LEU A 113 3.07 14.05 -13.31
N GLN A 114 3.32 13.12 -12.37
CA GLN A 114 2.28 12.51 -11.56
C GLN A 114 2.31 13.12 -10.15
N PRO A 115 1.33 13.98 -9.78
CA PRO A 115 1.34 14.65 -8.47
C PRO A 115 1.29 13.69 -7.28
N SER A 116 0.68 12.50 -7.43
CA SER A 116 0.59 11.51 -6.36
C SER A 116 1.97 11.01 -5.90
N GLU A 117 2.99 10.98 -6.78
CA GLU A 117 4.35 10.61 -6.41
C GLU A 117 4.99 11.60 -5.42
N PHE A 118 4.72 12.89 -5.62
CA PHE A 118 5.19 13.94 -4.70
C PHE A 118 4.28 14.08 -3.48
N ALA A 119 2.98 13.81 -3.61
CA ALA A 119 2.04 13.86 -2.52
C ALA A 119 2.39 12.88 -1.38
N LYS A 120 3.01 11.72 -1.70
CA LYS A 120 3.56 10.79 -0.70
C LYS A 120 4.62 11.47 0.18
N PHE A 121 5.51 12.25 -0.42
CA PHE A 121 6.50 13.06 0.30
C PHE A 121 5.84 14.09 1.21
N GLY A 122 4.85 14.83 0.69
CA GLY A 122 4.10 15.81 1.47
C GLY A 122 3.35 15.20 2.66
N ALA A 123 2.68 14.06 2.45
CA ALA A 123 1.98 13.34 3.50
C ALA A 123 2.95 12.85 4.60
N ALA A 124 4.12 12.36 4.22
CA ALA A 124 5.17 11.96 5.16
C ALA A 124 5.68 13.14 6.00
N LEU A 125 5.91 14.31 5.37
CA LEU A 125 6.32 15.53 6.08
C LEU A 125 5.23 16.03 7.03
N ALA A 126 3.97 16.10 6.57
CA ALA A 126 2.85 16.57 7.38
C ALA A 126 2.60 15.66 8.59
N LEU A 127 2.65 14.33 8.38
CA LEU A 127 2.49 13.37 9.47
C LEU A 127 3.63 13.51 10.49
N ALA A 128 4.86 13.62 10.03
CA ALA A 128 6.03 13.87 10.89
C ALA A 128 5.91 15.19 11.65
N GLY A 129 5.46 16.27 11.00
CA GLY A 129 5.22 17.58 11.62
C GLY A 129 4.11 17.52 12.66
N TYR A 130 3.01 16.82 12.38
CA TYR A 130 1.91 16.62 13.33
C TYR A 130 2.36 15.87 14.58
N MET A 131 3.08 14.77 14.40
CA MET A 131 3.57 13.95 15.51
C MET A 131 4.60 14.68 16.36
N ASN A 132 5.39 15.57 15.76
CA ASN A 132 6.39 16.39 16.47
C ASN A 132 5.77 17.49 17.33
N ALA A 133 4.61 18.06 16.94
CA ALA A 133 4.08 19.29 17.52
C ALA A 133 3.75 19.22 19.02
N LYS A 134 3.39 18.05 19.58
CA LYS A 134 3.03 17.89 21.02
C LYS A 134 3.31 16.50 21.59
N ARG A 135 4.25 15.72 21.07
CA ARG A 135 4.42 14.30 21.47
C ARG A 135 3.07 13.58 21.53
N GLN A 136 2.38 13.54 20.40
CA GLN A 136 0.98 13.09 20.32
C GLN A 136 0.83 11.64 20.77
N ASP A 137 -0.12 11.43 21.70
CA ASP A 137 -0.49 10.11 22.19
C ASP A 137 -1.58 9.53 21.28
N LEU A 138 -1.19 8.62 20.38
CA LEU A 138 -2.08 7.99 19.39
C LEU A 138 -3.09 7.00 19.99
N THR A 139 -3.02 6.73 21.30
CA THR A 139 -4.07 5.92 21.97
C THR A 139 -5.37 6.70 22.13
N LYS A 140 -5.31 8.05 22.06
CA LYS A 140 -6.45 8.95 22.19
C LYS A 140 -7.06 9.26 20.84
N LEU A 141 -8.37 9.11 20.69
CA LEU A 141 -9.08 9.42 19.44
C LEU A 141 -8.86 10.86 18.96
N ARG A 142 -8.75 11.82 19.89
CA ARG A 142 -8.52 13.23 19.59
C ARG A 142 -7.19 13.48 18.83
N THR A 143 -6.21 12.63 19.02
CA THR A 143 -4.91 12.72 18.34
C THR A 143 -4.83 11.77 17.15
N LEU A 144 -5.52 10.63 17.21
CA LEU A 144 -5.55 9.65 16.13
C LEU A 144 -6.34 10.16 14.92
N ILE A 145 -7.51 10.80 15.13
CA ILE A 145 -8.37 11.27 14.03
C ILE A 145 -7.64 12.24 13.09
N PRO A 146 -6.95 13.30 13.55
CA PRO A 146 -6.21 14.18 12.65
C PRO A 146 -5.04 13.47 11.95
N ALA A 147 -4.34 12.55 12.62
CA ALA A 147 -3.28 11.74 12.00
C ALA A 147 -3.83 10.89 10.86
N CYS A 148 -4.97 10.24 11.08
CA CYS A 148 -5.69 9.51 10.04
C CYS A 148 -6.14 10.46 8.91
N GLY A 149 -6.61 11.65 9.23
CA GLY A 149 -7.02 12.66 8.24
C GLY A 149 -5.90 13.06 7.28
N ILE A 150 -4.65 13.19 7.79
CA ILE A 150 -3.47 13.48 6.96
C ILE A 150 -3.21 12.35 5.94
N ILE A 151 -3.46 11.11 6.32
CA ILE A 151 -3.29 9.95 5.44
C ILE A 151 -4.48 9.80 4.49
N LEU A 152 -5.70 9.91 5.02
CA LEU A 152 -6.92 9.64 4.27
C LEU A 152 -7.23 10.71 3.21
N LEU A 153 -6.84 11.97 3.42
CA LEU A 153 -7.08 13.02 2.43
C LEU A 153 -6.42 12.70 1.09
N PRO A 154 -5.08 12.46 0.97
CA PRO A 154 -4.49 12.06 -0.30
C PRO A 154 -5.01 10.70 -0.78
N THR A 155 -5.32 9.75 0.12
CA THR A 155 -5.91 8.45 -0.24
C THR A 155 -7.24 8.63 -0.97
N ILE A 156 -8.15 9.46 -0.45
CA ILE A 156 -9.44 9.73 -1.07
C ILE A 156 -9.26 10.48 -2.40
N LEU A 157 -8.38 11.48 -2.45
CA LEU A 157 -8.13 12.22 -3.69
C LEU A 157 -7.58 11.32 -4.80
N THR A 158 -6.67 10.41 -4.49
CA THR A 158 -6.12 9.46 -5.48
C THR A 158 -7.14 8.38 -5.86
N ALA A 159 -7.99 7.94 -4.93
CA ALA A 159 -9.11 7.03 -5.24
C ALA A 159 -10.10 7.67 -6.21
N LEU A 160 -10.41 8.97 -6.07
CA LEU A 160 -11.25 9.74 -6.99
C LEU A 160 -10.61 9.91 -8.38
N GLN A 161 -9.27 9.81 -8.48
CA GLN A 161 -8.52 9.83 -9.75
C GLN A 161 -8.45 8.46 -10.45
N PRO A 162 -9.15 7.43 -10.03
CA PRO A 162 -8.95 5.97 -10.15
C PRO A 162 -7.48 5.49 -10.12
N ASP A 163 -6.62 6.16 -9.35
CA ASP A 163 -5.22 5.73 -9.13
C ASP A 163 -5.13 4.81 -7.90
N MET A 164 -5.57 3.54 -8.07
CA MET A 164 -5.59 2.57 -6.98
C MET A 164 -4.18 2.24 -6.45
N GLY A 165 -3.17 2.32 -7.31
CA GLY A 165 -1.79 2.09 -6.93
C GLY A 165 -1.34 3.07 -5.85
N SER A 166 -1.44 4.37 -6.13
CA SER A 166 -1.11 5.41 -5.14
C SER A 166 -2.02 5.35 -3.90
N THR A 167 -3.31 5.05 -4.08
CA THR A 167 -4.29 4.92 -2.98
C THR A 167 -3.84 3.88 -1.95
N VAL A 168 -3.46 2.68 -2.38
CA VAL A 168 -3.00 1.61 -1.48
C VAL A 168 -1.67 1.95 -0.81
N VAL A 169 -0.78 2.65 -1.52
CA VAL A 169 0.51 3.08 -0.94
C VAL A 169 0.30 4.08 0.19
N PHE A 170 -0.64 5.04 0.06
CA PHE A 170 -0.95 5.96 1.16
C PHE A 170 -1.46 5.23 2.40
N LEU A 171 -2.26 4.18 2.24
CA LEU A 171 -2.70 3.34 3.36
C LEU A 171 -1.51 2.67 4.09
N GLY A 172 -0.40 2.43 3.41
CA GLY A 172 0.82 1.95 4.03
C GLY A 172 1.37 2.84 5.15
N LEU A 173 1.03 4.14 5.17
CA LEU A 173 1.41 5.06 6.26
C LEU A 173 0.78 4.70 7.62
N PHE A 174 -0.29 3.89 7.65
CA PHE A 174 -0.82 3.33 8.90
C PHE A 174 0.19 2.44 9.63
N LEU A 175 1.15 1.82 8.92
CA LEU A 175 2.27 1.10 9.54
C LEU A 175 3.11 2.04 10.41
N THR A 176 3.32 3.28 9.95
CA THR A 176 4.02 4.31 10.73
C THR A 176 3.24 4.69 11.99
N LEU A 177 1.92 4.89 11.90
CA LEU A 177 1.09 5.18 13.07
C LEU A 177 1.11 4.02 14.07
N PHE A 178 1.06 2.78 13.58
CA PHE A 178 1.17 1.60 14.42
C PHE A 178 2.51 1.58 15.18
N ARG A 179 3.62 1.86 14.48
CA ARG A 179 4.96 1.93 15.10
C ARG A 179 5.08 3.06 16.13
N GLU A 180 4.40 4.18 15.91
CA GLU A 180 4.41 5.33 16.83
C GLU A 180 3.39 5.21 17.99
N GLY A 181 2.75 4.05 18.16
CA GLY A 181 1.94 3.75 19.34
C GLY A 181 0.43 3.80 19.13
N MET A 182 -0.05 3.72 17.88
CA MET A 182 -1.46 3.46 17.62
C MET A 182 -1.89 2.12 18.24
N SER A 183 -3.10 2.08 18.77
CA SER A 183 -3.64 0.86 19.39
C SER A 183 -3.56 -0.34 18.44
N PRO A 184 -2.99 -1.49 18.89
CA PRO A 184 -2.95 -2.71 18.09
C PRO A 184 -4.33 -3.16 17.60
N TYR A 185 -5.37 -2.88 18.36
CA TYR A 185 -6.75 -3.25 18.01
C TYR A 185 -7.25 -2.48 16.78
N VAL A 186 -6.90 -1.19 16.65
CA VAL A 186 -7.24 -0.38 15.48
C VAL A 186 -6.51 -0.89 14.24
N PHE A 187 -5.22 -1.20 14.36
CA PHE A 187 -4.45 -1.78 13.27
C PHE A 187 -4.98 -3.15 12.84
N LEU A 188 -5.22 -4.02 13.83
CA LEU A 188 -5.74 -5.38 13.60
C LEU A 188 -7.15 -5.34 12.97
N SER A 189 -8.02 -4.41 13.36
CA SER A 189 -9.36 -4.28 12.77
C SER A 189 -9.27 -3.86 11.29
N GLY A 190 -8.36 -2.95 10.93
CA GLY A 190 -8.11 -2.59 9.53
C GLY A 190 -7.56 -3.76 8.70
N PHE A 191 -6.61 -4.51 9.25
CA PHE A 191 -6.07 -5.71 8.60
C PHE A 191 -7.15 -6.78 8.41
N LEU A 192 -7.97 -7.01 9.44
CA LEU A 192 -9.07 -7.97 9.36
C LEU A 192 -10.13 -7.54 8.34
N ALA A 193 -10.45 -6.24 8.25
CA ALA A 193 -11.36 -5.75 7.21
C ALA A 193 -10.83 -6.06 5.80
N LEU A 194 -9.52 -5.92 5.58
CA LEU A 194 -8.89 -6.32 4.31
C LEU A 194 -9.02 -7.82 4.04
N VAL A 195 -8.77 -8.65 5.05
CA VAL A 195 -8.91 -10.11 4.93
C VAL A 195 -10.37 -10.50 4.66
N LEU A 196 -11.32 -9.90 5.39
CA LEU A 196 -12.74 -10.13 5.19
C LEU A 196 -13.22 -9.70 3.81
N PHE A 197 -12.69 -8.60 3.28
CA PHE A 197 -13.00 -8.15 1.92
C PHE A 197 -12.67 -9.25 0.89
N PHE A 198 -11.45 -9.80 0.92
CA PHE A 198 -11.08 -10.87 0.01
C PHE A 198 -11.83 -12.18 0.28
N LEU A 199 -12.08 -12.53 1.55
CA LEU A 199 -12.85 -13.73 1.89
C LEU A 199 -14.30 -13.63 1.41
N THR A 200 -14.93 -12.46 1.49
CA THR A 200 -16.29 -12.25 0.97
C THR A 200 -16.35 -12.49 -0.53
N LEU A 201 -15.33 -12.06 -1.26
CA LEU A 201 -15.26 -12.28 -2.70
C LEU A 201 -14.97 -13.74 -3.07
N LEU A 202 -14.27 -14.51 -2.21
CA LEU A 202 -13.87 -15.90 -2.49
C LEU A 202 -14.92 -16.92 -2.04
N ILE A 203 -15.57 -16.68 -0.91
CA ILE A 203 -16.44 -17.63 -0.24
C ILE A 203 -17.88 -17.12 -0.32
N ASN A 204 -18.81 -18.03 -0.53
CA ASN A 204 -20.24 -17.68 -0.47
C ASN A 204 -20.55 -17.00 0.87
N GLU A 205 -21.23 -15.85 0.81
CA GLU A 205 -21.54 -14.98 1.96
C GLU A 205 -22.22 -15.71 3.12
N VAL A 206 -23.12 -16.66 2.82
CA VAL A 206 -23.82 -17.44 3.84
C VAL A 206 -22.82 -18.29 4.63
N HIS A 207 -21.90 -18.99 3.91
CA HIS A 207 -20.89 -19.82 4.57
C HIS A 207 -19.91 -18.97 5.38
N LEU A 208 -19.52 -17.81 4.85
CA LEU A 208 -18.64 -16.88 5.55
C LEU A 208 -19.32 -16.32 6.80
N SER A 209 -20.58 -15.90 6.72
CA SER A 209 -21.37 -15.38 7.84
C SER A 209 -21.56 -16.43 8.94
N LEU A 210 -21.82 -17.69 8.57
CA LEU A 210 -21.88 -18.81 9.53
C LEU A 210 -20.52 -19.08 10.17
N GLY A 211 -19.44 -19.06 9.39
CA GLY A 211 -18.07 -19.23 9.87
C GLY A 211 -17.67 -18.14 10.87
N LEU A 212 -17.99 -16.86 10.58
CA LEU A 212 -17.75 -15.74 11.49
C LEU A 212 -18.55 -15.88 12.78
N THR A 213 -19.81 -16.31 12.69
CA THR A 213 -20.66 -16.54 13.85
C THR A 213 -20.09 -17.63 14.74
N PHE A 214 -19.64 -18.74 14.14
CA PHE A 214 -18.99 -19.83 14.86
C PHE A 214 -17.68 -19.39 15.52
N ALA A 215 -16.83 -18.65 14.78
CA ALA A 215 -15.58 -18.11 15.31
C ALA A 215 -15.82 -17.16 16.49
N ALA A 216 -16.85 -16.30 16.40
CA ALA A 216 -17.21 -15.40 17.49
C ALA A 216 -17.65 -16.17 18.75
N LEU A 217 -18.41 -17.26 18.62
CA LEU A 217 -18.77 -18.12 19.73
C LEU A 217 -17.54 -18.78 20.37
N LEU A 218 -16.58 -19.24 19.58
CA LEU A 218 -15.32 -19.79 20.09
C LEU A 218 -14.49 -18.75 20.82
N ILE A 219 -14.37 -17.53 20.28
CA ILE A 219 -13.65 -16.41 20.92
C ILE A 219 -14.35 -16.02 22.23
N ALA A 220 -15.69 -15.94 22.24
CA ALA A 220 -16.45 -15.66 23.45
C ALA A 220 -16.24 -16.72 24.53
N TRP A 221 -16.16 -17.99 24.13
CA TRP A 221 -15.80 -19.08 25.08
C TRP A 221 -14.38 -18.92 25.61
N ALA A 222 -13.40 -18.70 24.74
CA ALA A 222 -12.00 -18.53 25.14
C ALA A 222 -11.82 -17.34 26.10
N ALA A 223 -12.54 -16.23 25.84
CA ALA A 223 -12.50 -15.03 26.66
C ALA A 223 -13.17 -15.21 28.04
N THR A 224 -14.31 -15.93 28.10
CA THR A 224 -15.09 -16.10 29.35
C THR A 224 -14.72 -17.36 30.09
N ARG A 225 -14.12 -18.36 29.43
CA ARG A 225 -13.83 -19.71 29.92
C ARG A 225 -15.03 -20.42 30.54
N LYS A 226 -16.24 -20.05 30.16
CA LYS A 226 -17.51 -20.62 30.67
C LYS A 226 -18.36 -21.14 29.52
N TRP A 227 -18.67 -22.42 29.51
CA TRP A 227 -19.50 -23.05 28.48
C TRP A 227 -20.97 -22.65 28.53
N LYS A 228 -21.53 -22.56 29.75
CA LYS A 228 -22.96 -22.27 29.93
C LYS A 228 -23.47 -21.02 29.23
N PRO A 229 -22.82 -19.83 29.35
CA PRO A 229 -23.28 -18.63 28.62
C PRO A 229 -23.09 -18.74 27.11
N VAL A 230 -22.07 -19.45 26.63
CA VAL A 230 -21.84 -19.63 25.20
C VAL A 230 -22.88 -20.56 24.58
N LEU A 231 -23.17 -21.68 25.24
CA LEU A 231 -24.21 -22.62 24.80
C LEU A 231 -25.61 -21.99 24.85
N SER A 232 -25.92 -21.21 25.89
CA SER A 232 -27.20 -20.46 25.93
C SER A 232 -27.28 -19.45 24.79
N GLY A 233 -26.15 -18.81 24.43
CA GLY A 233 -26.02 -17.92 23.31
C GLY A 233 -26.23 -18.58 21.98
N ALA A 234 -25.54 -19.63 21.74
CA ALA A 234 -25.71 -20.42 20.53
C ALA A 234 -27.16 -20.92 20.39
N GLY A 235 -27.78 -21.37 21.48
CA GLY A 235 -29.17 -21.79 21.50
C GLY A 235 -30.16 -20.68 21.14
N ILE A 236 -29.96 -19.47 21.68
CA ILE A 236 -30.78 -18.31 21.35
C ILE A 236 -30.56 -17.91 19.87
N MET A 237 -29.32 -17.88 19.39
CA MET A 237 -29.02 -17.59 17.98
C MET A 237 -29.68 -18.59 17.05
N LEU A 238 -29.65 -19.88 17.35
CA LEU A 238 -30.29 -20.92 16.55
C LEU A 238 -31.82 -20.79 16.58
N ALA A 239 -32.41 -20.51 17.76
CA ALA A 239 -33.87 -20.33 17.88
C ALA A 239 -34.37 -19.09 17.13
N VAL A 240 -33.72 -17.94 17.34
CA VAL A 240 -34.04 -16.69 16.62
C VAL A 240 -33.77 -16.83 15.12
N GLY A 241 -32.64 -17.45 14.75
CA GLY A 241 -32.29 -17.71 13.36
C GLY A 241 -33.32 -18.60 12.66
N GLY A 242 -33.74 -19.67 13.32
CA GLY A 242 -34.82 -20.55 12.83
C GLY A 242 -36.14 -19.82 12.62
N ILE A 243 -36.51 -18.97 13.56
CA ILE A 243 -37.74 -18.14 13.43
C ILE A 243 -37.61 -17.15 12.28
N VAL A 244 -36.54 -16.39 12.22
CA VAL A 244 -36.31 -15.39 11.15
C VAL A 244 -36.28 -16.07 9.77
N PHE A 245 -35.60 -17.20 9.66
CA PHE A 245 -35.51 -17.97 8.41
C PHE A 245 -36.86 -18.53 8.00
N ALA A 246 -37.65 -19.07 8.94
CA ALA A 246 -39.01 -19.56 8.69
C ALA A 246 -39.94 -18.43 8.27
N LEU A 247 -39.92 -17.27 8.96
CA LEU A 247 -40.72 -16.12 8.59
C LEU A 247 -40.31 -15.57 7.21
N ASN A 248 -39.04 -15.51 6.90
CA ASN A 248 -38.55 -15.07 5.59
C ASN A 248 -39.02 -16.01 4.46
N ASN A 249 -38.91 -17.31 4.64
CA ASN A 249 -39.30 -18.29 3.59
C ASN A 249 -40.80 -18.45 3.42
N TYR A 250 -41.60 -18.38 4.49
CA TYR A 250 -43.03 -18.68 4.44
C TYR A 250 -43.89 -17.45 4.29
N PHE A 251 -43.48 -16.29 4.84
CA PHE A 251 -44.34 -15.09 4.87
C PHE A 251 -43.83 -13.93 4.05
N PHE A 252 -42.52 -13.65 4.05
CA PHE A 252 -42.04 -12.39 3.47
C PHE A 252 -41.33 -12.55 2.14
N LYS A 253 -40.47 -13.55 1.95
CA LYS A 253 -39.60 -13.77 0.76
C LYS A 253 -38.81 -12.52 0.30
N TYR A 254 -38.55 -11.58 1.21
CA TYR A 254 -37.98 -10.28 0.89
C TYR A 254 -36.48 -10.19 1.11
N PHE A 255 -35.91 -11.05 1.98
CA PHE A 255 -34.52 -10.92 2.39
C PHE A 255 -33.68 -12.08 1.86
N ASP A 256 -32.49 -11.74 1.35
CA ASP A 256 -31.46 -12.74 1.09
C ASP A 256 -31.05 -13.46 2.38
N ASN A 257 -30.56 -14.70 2.26
CA ASN A 257 -30.20 -15.52 3.40
C ASN A 257 -29.13 -14.86 4.29
N THR A 258 -28.23 -14.06 3.72
CA THR A 258 -27.21 -13.29 4.45
C THR A 258 -27.82 -12.21 5.33
N ILE A 259 -28.81 -11.48 4.80
CA ILE A 259 -29.55 -10.47 5.57
C ILE A 259 -30.36 -11.14 6.69
N ALA A 260 -30.96 -12.31 6.42
CA ALA A 260 -31.67 -13.08 7.45
C ALA A 260 -30.75 -13.51 8.60
N ILE A 261 -29.48 -13.91 8.30
CA ILE A 261 -28.47 -14.21 9.32
C ILE A 261 -28.10 -12.95 10.11
N LEU A 262 -27.87 -11.83 9.44
CA LEU A 262 -27.55 -10.54 10.08
C LEU A 262 -28.66 -10.13 11.06
N VAL A 263 -29.91 -10.15 10.60
CA VAL A 263 -31.10 -9.83 11.44
C VAL A 263 -31.18 -10.77 12.64
N SER A 264 -30.93 -12.06 12.44
CA SER A 264 -30.94 -13.06 13.50
C SER A 264 -29.87 -12.78 14.56
N VAL A 265 -28.66 -12.41 14.13
CA VAL A 265 -27.56 -12.03 15.04
C VAL A 265 -27.87 -10.73 15.77
N LEU A 266 -28.47 -9.73 15.09
CA LEU A 266 -28.89 -8.47 15.73
C LEU A 266 -29.94 -8.69 16.80
N ILE A 267 -31.00 -9.45 16.51
CA ILE A 267 -32.07 -9.72 17.47
C ILE A 267 -31.54 -10.55 18.66
N SER A 268 -30.81 -11.63 18.39
CA SER A 268 -30.23 -12.45 19.44
C SER A 268 -29.25 -11.65 20.31
N GLY A 269 -28.51 -10.72 19.71
CA GLY A 269 -27.60 -9.86 20.41
C GLY A 269 -28.28 -8.82 21.31
N LEU A 270 -29.42 -8.28 20.91
CA LEU A 270 -30.21 -7.42 21.79
C LEU A 270 -30.65 -8.18 23.07
N ILE A 271 -31.06 -9.44 22.92
CA ILE A 271 -31.39 -10.31 24.04
C ILE A 271 -30.14 -10.58 24.92
N PHE A 272 -28.99 -10.77 24.25
CA PHE A 272 -27.71 -11.01 24.94
C PHE A 272 -27.17 -9.77 25.64
N THR A 273 -27.22 -8.57 25.02
CA THR A 273 -26.73 -7.34 25.65
C THR A 273 -27.46 -7.08 26.96
N TRP A 274 -28.79 -7.32 27.02
CA TRP A 274 -29.57 -7.23 28.22
C TRP A 274 -29.05 -8.22 29.31
N HIS A 275 -28.81 -9.45 28.93
CA HIS A 275 -28.34 -10.49 29.86
C HIS A 275 -26.90 -10.26 30.34
N PHE A 276 -25.99 -9.83 29.45
CA PHE A 276 -24.57 -9.56 29.76
C PHE A 276 -24.35 -8.22 30.45
N TYR A 277 -25.18 -7.22 30.18
CA TYR A 277 -25.15 -5.94 30.90
C TYR A 277 -25.41 -6.17 32.39
N ILE A 278 -26.38 -6.98 32.73
CA ILE A 278 -26.69 -7.35 34.12
C ILE A 278 -25.52 -8.13 34.74
N LYS A 279 -24.81 -8.97 33.98
CA LYS A 279 -23.69 -9.81 34.48
C LYS A 279 -22.30 -9.17 34.33
N LYS A 280 -22.19 -7.92 33.91
CA LYS A 280 -20.92 -7.17 33.69
C LYS A 280 -19.91 -7.90 32.79
N ALA A 281 -20.34 -8.62 31.79
CA ALA A 281 -19.50 -9.41 30.89
C ALA A 281 -19.05 -8.57 29.64
N LEU A 282 -18.26 -7.55 29.88
CA LEU A 282 -17.77 -6.63 28.84
C LEU A 282 -17.05 -7.35 27.66
N ALA A 283 -16.29 -8.41 27.95
CA ALA A 283 -15.58 -9.16 26.91
C ALA A 283 -16.53 -9.83 25.90
N ALA A 284 -17.67 -10.34 26.36
CA ALA A 284 -18.66 -10.93 25.46
C ALA A 284 -19.36 -9.87 24.61
N LEU A 285 -19.59 -8.67 25.14
CA LEU A 285 -20.16 -7.55 24.41
C LEU A 285 -19.22 -7.06 23.29
N THR A 286 -17.90 -6.97 23.56
CA THR A 286 -16.94 -6.57 22.53
C THR A 286 -16.86 -7.58 21.39
N VAL A 287 -16.87 -8.89 21.68
CA VAL A 287 -16.90 -9.95 20.65
C VAL A 287 -18.19 -9.87 19.83
N TYR A 288 -19.32 -9.62 20.48
CA TYR A 288 -20.59 -9.46 19.78
C TYR A 288 -20.61 -8.23 18.86
N LEU A 289 -20.20 -7.06 19.35
CA LEU A 289 -20.11 -5.84 18.53
C LEU A 289 -19.19 -6.04 17.33
N PHE A 290 -18.10 -6.76 17.55
CA PHE A 290 -17.16 -7.11 16.48
C PHE A 290 -17.79 -8.04 15.44
N LEU A 291 -18.55 -9.06 15.86
CA LEU A 291 -19.29 -9.95 14.97
C LEU A 291 -20.31 -9.17 14.13
N VAL A 292 -21.12 -8.33 14.77
CA VAL A 292 -22.10 -7.50 14.06
C VAL A 292 -21.39 -6.60 13.02
N GLY A 293 -20.33 -5.92 13.43
CA GLY A 293 -19.55 -5.10 12.51
C GLY A 293 -18.99 -5.89 11.32
N SER A 294 -18.49 -7.11 11.58
CA SER A 294 -17.97 -7.99 10.51
C SER A 294 -19.08 -8.46 9.56
N LEU A 295 -20.27 -8.81 10.07
CA LEU A 295 -21.41 -9.22 9.23
C LEU A 295 -21.96 -8.06 8.41
N VAL A 296 -22.08 -6.86 9.00
CA VAL A 296 -22.45 -5.65 8.25
C VAL A 296 -21.44 -5.37 7.15
N PHE A 297 -20.15 -5.51 7.46
CA PHE A 297 -19.08 -5.32 6.48
C PHE A 297 -19.20 -6.32 5.33
N VAL A 298 -19.34 -7.62 5.62
CA VAL A 298 -19.50 -8.69 4.60
C VAL A 298 -20.68 -8.37 3.66
N ASN A 299 -21.84 -8.05 4.22
CA ASN A 299 -23.02 -7.69 3.42
C ASN A 299 -22.86 -6.38 2.61
N SER A 300 -21.97 -5.48 3.08
CA SER A 300 -21.70 -4.22 2.38
C SER A 300 -20.67 -4.37 1.26
N VAL A 301 -19.83 -5.41 1.31
CA VAL A 301 -18.75 -5.62 0.34
C VAL A 301 -19.30 -5.84 -1.05
N ASP A 302 -20.26 -6.73 -1.23
CA ASP A 302 -20.84 -7.04 -2.55
C ASP A 302 -21.51 -5.81 -3.15
N TYR A 303 -22.29 -5.08 -2.34
CA TYR A 303 -22.90 -3.83 -2.80
C TYR A 303 -21.86 -2.80 -3.22
N THR A 304 -20.78 -2.67 -2.44
CA THR A 304 -19.68 -1.74 -2.71
C THR A 304 -18.88 -2.18 -3.94
N PHE A 305 -18.61 -3.48 -4.05
CA PHE A 305 -17.86 -4.07 -5.15
C PHE A 305 -18.60 -3.87 -6.47
N ASP A 306 -19.91 -4.11 -6.49
CA ASP A 306 -20.72 -4.04 -7.71
C ASP A 306 -21.12 -2.62 -8.11
N ASN A 307 -21.33 -1.71 -7.15
CA ASN A 307 -21.89 -0.39 -7.44
C ASN A 307 -20.90 0.77 -7.33
N LEU A 308 -19.84 0.65 -6.51
CA LEU A 308 -18.88 1.74 -6.28
C LEU A 308 -17.56 1.56 -7.03
N LEU A 309 -17.11 0.30 -7.24
CA LEU A 309 -15.90 0.05 -8.00
C LEU A 309 -16.15 0.13 -9.50
N LYS A 310 -15.26 0.83 -10.21
CA LYS A 310 -15.28 0.84 -11.68
C LYS A 310 -15.01 -0.57 -12.23
N GLU A 311 -15.61 -0.89 -13.36
CA GLU A 311 -15.54 -2.21 -13.99
C GLU A 311 -14.10 -2.73 -14.13
N HIS A 312 -13.17 -1.89 -14.61
CA HIS A 312 -11.77 -2.28 -14.77
C HIS A 312 -11.03 -2.61 -13.45
N HIS A 313 -11.52 -2.13 -12.28
CA HIS A 313 -10.96 -2.52 -10.98
C HIS A 313 -11.56 -3.83 -10.49
N ARG A 314 -12.85 -4.06 -10.74
CA ARG A 314 -13.50 -5.35 -10.47
C ARG A 314 -12.83 -6.46 -11.26
N ASP A 315 -12.64 -6.26 -12.55
CA ASP A 315 -11.99 -7.24 -13.44
C ASP A 315 -10.62 -7.66 -12.93
N ARG A 316 -9.81 -6.73 -12.43
CA ARG A 316 -8.48 -7.05 -11.85
C ARG A 316 -8.56 -7.96 -10.64
N ILE A 317 -9.56 -7.77 -9.79
CA ILE A 317 -9.78 -8.59 -8.59
C ILE A 317 -10.37 -9.94 -9.01
N ASP A 318 -11.36 -9.96 -9.89
CA ASP A 318 -12.01 -11.18 -10.35
C ASP A 318 -11.03 -12.10 -11.11
N ILE A 319 -10.13 -11.54 -11.89
CA ILE A 319 -9.06 -12.29 -12.58
C ILE A 319 -8.09 -12.88 -11.55
N LEU A 320 -7.65 -12.10 -10.55
CA LEU A 320 -6.78 -12.62 -9.50
C LEU A 320 -7.43 -13.79 -8.74
N LEU A 321 -8.75 -13.69 -8.48
CA LEU A 321 -9.52 -14.72 -7.78
C LEU A 321 -9.94 -15.91 -8.68
N GLY A 322 -9.60 -15.87 -9.97
CA GLY A 322 -9.97 -16.91 -10.94
C GLY A 322 -11.47 -16.95 -11.28
N LYS A 323 -12.23 -15.90 -11.00
CA LYS A 323 -13.67 -15.78 -11.28
C LYS A 323 -13.94 -15.37 -12.73
N LYS A 324 -13.06 -14.59 -13.32
CA LYS A 324 -13.13 -14.09 -14.69
C LYS A 324 -11.85 -14.45 -15.42
N SER A 325 -11.95 -14.87 -16.67
CA SER A 325 -10.80 -15.07 -17.56
C SER A 325 -10.76 -13.96 -18.59
N ASP A 326 -9.58 -13.36 -18.77
CA ASP A 326 -9.30 -12.37 -19.80
C ASP A 326 -7.97 -12.72 -20.51
N PRO A 327 -8.01 -13.71 -21.40
CA PRO A 327 -6.81 -14.25 -22.05
C PRO A 327 -6.03 -13.23 -22.90
N HIS A 328 -6.61 -12.09 -23.23
CA HIS A 328 -6.00 -11.06 -24.08
C HIS A 328 -5.73 -9.73 -23.36
N GLY A 329 -6.14 -9.58 -22.09
CA GLY A 329 -5.98 -8.36 -21.32
C GLY A 329 -5.11 -8.53 -20.06
N ILE A 330 -5.71 -8.32 -18.89
CA ILE A 330 -4.98 -8.28 -17.61
C ILE A 330 -4.41 -9.65 -17.23
N GLU A 331 -5.18 -10.73 -17.45
CA GLU A 331 -4.72 -12.09 -17.18
C GLU A 331 -3.51 -12.46 -18.06
N TYR A 332 -3.52 -12.03 -19.31
CA TYR A 332 -2.38 -12.20 -20.22
C TYR A 332 -1.10 -11.59 -19.63
N ASN A 333 -1.18 -10.37 -19.08
CA ASN A 333 -0.02 -9.68 -18.52
C ASN A 333 0.57 -10.46 -17.34
N ILE A 334 -0.29 -10.98 -16.44
CA ILE A 334 0.13 -11.78 -15.28
C ILE A 334 0.76 -13.09 -15.75
N ASN A 335 0.07 -13.81 -16.63
CA ASN A 335 0.53 -15.10 -17.12
C ASN A 335 1.87 -14.98 -17.86
N GLN A 336 2.02 -13.96 -18.73
CA GLN A 336 3.30 -13.69 -19.40
C GLN A 336 4.42 -13.32 -18.42
N SER A 337 4.10 -12.55 -17.36
CA SER A 337 5.07 -12.25 -16.32
C SER A 337 5.54 -13.49 -15.57
N ILE A 338 4.60 -14.37 -15.17
CA ILE A 338 4.92 -15.62 -14.46
C ILE A 338 5.72 -16.57 -15.39
N ILE A 339 5.33 -16.71 -16.66
CA ILE A 339 6.06 -17.51 -17.64
C ILE A 339 7.48 -16.95 -17.84
N SER A 340 7.61 -15.64 -17.94
CA SER A 340 8.91 -14.97 -18.07
C SER A 340 9.82 -15.30 -16.90
N ILE A 341 9.35 -15.04 -15.65
CA ILE A 341 10.10 -15.34 -14.42
C ILE A 341 10.45 -16.82 -14.33
N GLY A 342 9.48 -17.72 -14.57
CA GLY A 342 9.68 -19.16 -14.49
C GLY A 342 10.67 -19.69 -15.54
N SER A 343 10.71 -19.06 -16.71
CA SER A 343 11.61 -19.47 -17.81
C SER A 343 13.09 -19.17 -17.54
N GLY A 344 13.42 -18.29 -16.57
CA GLY A 344 14.79 -17.95 -16.21
C GLY A 344 15.51 -19.02 -15.39
N GLY A 345 14.79 -19.96 -14.76
CA GLY A 345 15.42 -21.00 -13.93
C GLY A 345 16.27 -20.43 -12.79
N ILE A 346 17.36 -21.11 -12.43
CA ILE A 346 18.21 -20.71 -11.30
C ILE A 346 19.14 -19.53 -11.66
N THR A 347 19.81 -19.58 -12.79
CA THR A 347 20.88 -18.64 -13.19
C THR A 347 20.46 -17.62 -14.23
N GLY A 348 19.23 -17.70 -14.74
CA GLY A 348 18.75 -16.86 -15.84
C GLY A 348 19.21 -17.32 -17.21
N LYS A 349 18.60 -16.72 -18.25
CA LYS A 349 18.98 -16.95 -19.65
C LYS A 349 20.23 -16.15 -20.07
N GLY A 350 20.64 -15.18 -19.27
CA GLY A 350 21.72 -14.23 -19.55
C GLY A 350 21.18 -12.85 -19.97
N TYR A 351 21.99 -11.83 -19.75
CA TYR A 351 21.65 -10.44 -20.05
C TYR A 351 21.41 -10.26 -21.55
N LEU A 352 20.31 -9.59 -21.93
CA LEU A 352 19.83 -9.42 -23.29
C LEU A 352 19.44 -10.73 -24.04
N GLN A 353 19.35 -11.86 -23.34
CA GLN A 353 18.98 -13.16 -23.94
C GLN A 353 17.59 -13.63 -23.53
N GLY A 354 16.84 -12.81 -22.82
CA GLY A 354 15.45 -13.08 -22.45
C GLY A 354 14.54 -13.12 -23.66
N THR A 355 13.92 -14.25 -23.95
CA THR A 355 13.02 -14.42 -25.11
C THR A 355 11.72 -13.68 -24.92
N GLN A 356 11.10 -13.77 -23.74
CA GLN A 356 9.88 -13.04 -23.40
C GLN A 356 10.13 -11.52 -23.38
N THR A 357 11.25 -11.14 -22.84
CA THR A 357 11.74 -9.74 -22.76
C THR A 357 11.97 -9.18 -24.16
N LYS A 358 12.77 -9.85 -24.99
CA LYS A 358 13.18 -9.39 -26.32
C LYS A 358 12.00 -9.23 -27.29
N TYR A 359 11.06 -10.17 -27.27
CA TYR A 359 9.87 -10.13 -28.14
C TYR A 359 8.71 -9.31 -27.56
N LYS A 360 8.91 -8.64 -26.41
CA LYS A 360 7.94 -7.73 -25.77
C LYS A 360 6.58 -8.39 -25.49
N PHE A 361 6.60 -9.69 -25.10
CA PHE A 361 5.37 -10.41 -24.76
C PHE A 361 4.69 -9.90 -23.48
N VAL A 362 5.45 -9.30 -22.55
CA VAL A 362 4.91 -8.72 -21.34
C VAL A 362 4.62 -7.23 -21.59
N PRO A 363 3.34 -6.78 -21.60
CA PRO A 363 3.01 -5.36 -21.73
C PRO A 363 3.53 -4.55 -20.53
N LYS A 364 3.89 -3.29 -20.76
CA LYS A 364 4.46 -2.38 -19.73
C LYS A 364 5.65 -2.96 -18.96
N GLN A 365 6.44 -3.81 -19.59
CA GLN A 365 7.56 -4.52 -19.00
C GLN A 365 8.59 -3.59 -18.33
N SER A 366 8.93 -2.46 -18.96
CA SER A 366 9.93 -1.51 -18.43
C SER A 366 9.43 -0.68 -17.23
N SER A 367 8.12 -0.68 -16.93
CA SER A 367 7.52 0.07 -15.82
C SER A 367 6.96 -0.86 -14.74
N ASP A 368 5.76 -1.38 -14.95
CA ASP A 368 4.98 -2.08 -13.93
C ASP A 368 5.50 -3.51 -13.70
N PHE A 369 6.01 -4.17 -14.75
CA PHE A 369 6.47 -5.56 -14.72
C PHE A 369 8.00 -5.70 -14.89
N ILE A 370 8.78 -4.69 -14.49
CA ILE A 370 10.24 -4.74 -14.67
C ILE A 370 10.90 -5.93 -13.98
N PHE A 371 10.31 -6.43 -12.88
CA PHE A 371 10.80 -7.57 -12.13
C PHE A 371 10.80 -8.87 -12.96
N CYS A 372 9.91 -8.99 -13.97
CA CYS A 372 9.91 -10.16 -14.86
C CYS A 372 11.19 -10.23 -15.73
N THR A 373 11.75 -9.08 -16.13
CA THR A 373 13.04 -9.02 -16.84
C THR A 373 14.18 -9.55 -15.96
N VAL A 374 14.17 -9.18 -14.67
CA VAL A 374 15.14 -9.73 -13.70
C VAL A 374 14.98 -11.25 -13.59
N GLY A 375 13.74 -11.73 -13.43
CA GLY A 375 13.46 -13.16 -13.31
C GLY A 375 13.90 -13.96 -14.55
N GLU A 376 13.67 -13.44 -15.75
CA GLU A 376 14.05 -14.11 -16.98
C GLU A 376 15.56 -14.11 -17.25
N GLU A 377 16.18 -12.93 -17.17
CA GLU A 377 17.57 -12.76 -17.58
C GLU A 377 18.59 -13.17 -16.51
N TRP A 378 18.28 -12.92 -15.23
CA TRP A 378 19.17 -13.17 -14.09
C TRP A 378 18.71 -14.36 -13.23
N GLY A 379 17.51 -14.90 -13.50
CA GLY A 379 16.95 -16.07 -12.84
C GLY A 379 16.63 -15.88 -11.37
N PHE A 380 16.51 -16.99 -10.66
CA PHE A 380 16.22 -17.01 -9.23
C PHE A 380 17.30 -16.29 -8.39
N LEU A 381 18.58 -16.49 -8.71
CA LEU A 381 19.67 -15.83 -8.00
C LEU A 381 19.61 -14.32 -8.14
N GLY A 382 19.38 -13.79 -9.35
CA GLY A 382 19.20 -12.36 -9.58
C GLY A 382 17.98 -11.80 -8.85
N SER A 383 16.87 -12.53 -8.86
CA SER A 383 15.66 -12.17 -8.13
C SER A 383 15.88 -12.05 -6.63
N ILE A 384 16.60 -13.01 -6.01
CA ILE A 384 16.97 -12.96 -4.59
C ILE A 384 17.88 -11.77 -4.30
N ILE A 385 18.85 -11.46 -5.17
CA ILE A 385 19.75 -10.32 -4.99
C ILE A 385 18.93 -9.02 -4.98
N VAL A 386 18.03 -8.83 -5.94
CA VAL A 386 17.20 -7.61 -6.03
C VAL A 386 16.28 -7.49 -4.80
N ILE A 387 15.58 -8.56 -4.42
CA ILE A 387 14.72 -8.57 -3.21
C ILE A 387 15.59 -8.30 -1.96
N GLY A 388 16.76 -8.90 -1.87
CA GLY A 388 17.72 -8.69 -0.80
C GLY A 388 18.17 -7.24 -0.69
N LEU A 389 18.48 -6.57 -1.80
CA LEU A 389 18.85 -5.15 -1.82
C LEU A 389 17.71 -4.26 -1.27
N TYR A 390 16.45 -4.51 -1.66
CA TYR A 390 15.31 -3.78 -1.09
C TYR A 390 15.13 -4.08 0.40
N PHE A 391 15.24 -5.33 0.81
CA PHE A 391 15.17 -5.72 2.21
C PHE A 391 16.25 -5.01 3.05
N PHE A 392 17.49 -5.01 2.60
CA PHE A 392 18.58 -4.29 3.27
C PHE A 392 18.35 -2.78 3.28
N LEU A 393 17.85 -2.18 2.20
CA LEU A 393 17.50 -0.76 2.17
C LEU A 393 16.43 -0.44 3.21
N LEU A 394 15.34 -1.23 3.27
CA LEU A 394 14.26 -1.04 4.23
C LEU A 394 14.74 -1.18 5.68
N LEU A 395 15.51 -2.24 5.97
CA LEU A 395 16.11 -2.42 7.30
C LEU A 395 17.05 -1.25 7.66
N ARG A 396 17.82 -0.76 6.69
CA ARG A 396 18.71 0.38 6.92
C ARG A 396 17.93 1.64 7.25
N LEU A 397 16.85 1.94 6.51
CA LEU A 397 15.98 3.09 6.77
C LEU A 397 15.33 3.01 8.16
N ILE A 398 14.85 1.83 8.55
CA ILE A 398 14.28 1.60 9.89
C ILE A 398 15.35 1.82 10.96
N PHE A 399 16.57 1.26 10.79
CA PHE A 399 17.68 1.48 11.71
C PHE A 399 18.06 2.95 11.84
N LEU A 400 18.08 3.68 10.72
CA LEU A 400 18.35 5.11 10.71
C LEU A 400 17.22 5.89 11.39
N ALA A 401 15.96 5.48 11.23
CA ALA A 401 14.82 6.09 11.90
C ALA A 401 14.85 5.87 13.43
N GLU A 402 15.18 4.66 13.89
CA GLU A 402 15.28 4.35 15.33
C GLU A 402 16.36 5.20 16.05
N ARG A 403 17.46 5.51 15.40
CA ARG A 403 18.53 6.31 16.01
C ARG A 403 18.26 7.82 16.06
N GLN A 404 17.15 8.30 15.46
CA GLN A 404 16.80 9.73 15.44
C GLN A 404 16.43 10.24 16.84
N ARG A 405 16.97 11.39 17.21
CA ARG A 405 16.59 12.10 18.46
C ARG A 405 15.31 12.89 18.30
N SER A 406 15.07 13.45 17.10
CA SER A 406 13.87 14.21 16.76
C SER A 406 12.73 13.28 16.39
N ILE A 407 11.53 13.51 16.95
CA ILE A 407 10.30 12.80 16.58
C ILE A 407 10.00 13.04 15.09
N PHE A 408 10.19 14.27 14.60
CA PHE A 408 9.98 14.60 13.20
C PHE A 408 10.81 13.71 12.27
N SER A 409 12.13 13.64 12.50
CA SER A 409 13.04 12.84 11.66
C SER A 409 12.73 11.34 11.75
N ARG A 410 12.37 10.85 12.95
CA ARG A 410 12.01 9.46 13.18
C ARG A 410 10.76 9.06 12.42
N VAL A 411 9.67 9.81 12.62
CA VAL A 411 8.38 9.55 11.94
C VAL A 411 8.53 9.65 10.44
N PHE A 412 9.25 10.66 9.94
CA PHE A 412 9.52 10.82 8.52
C PHE A 412 10.27 9.62 7.94
N GLY A 413 11.28 9.10 8.66
CA GLY A 413 12.01 7.89 8.26
C GLY A 413 11.11 6.65 8.17
N TYR A 414 10.21 6.45 9.14
CA TYR A 414 9.23 5.35 9.07
C TYR A 414 8.22 5.52 7.94
N CYS A 415 7.78 6.75 7.65
CA CYS A 415 6.91 7.00 6.50
C CYS A 415 7.57 6.57 5.18
N ILE A 416 8.85 6.91 4.99
CA ILE A 416 9.59 6.52 3.79
C ILE A 416 9.73 5.00 3.72
N ALA A 417 10.12 4.36 4.82
CA ALA A 417 10.24 2.90 4.88
C ALA A 417 8.90 2.22 4.56
N SER A 418 7.78 2.73 5.08
CA SER A 418 6.43 2.22 4.80
C SER A 418 6.03 2.40 3.34
N ILE A 419 6.29 3.56 2.74
CA ILE A 419 5.99 3.85 1.33
C ILE A 419 6.81 2.92 0.41
N LEU A 420 8.12 2.81 0.64
CA LEU A 420 8.99 1.94 -0.16
C LEU A 420 8.63 0.47 0.01
N PHE A 421 8.29 0.04 1.23
CA PHE A 421 7.81 -1.31 1.49
C PHE A 421 6.55 -1.62 0.67
N MET A 422 5.54 -0.76 0.72
CA MET A 422 4.29 -0.96 -0.02
C MET A 422 4.54 -1.02 -1.53
N HIS A 423 5.35 -0.12 -2.08
CA HIS A 423 5.69 -0.16 -3.50
C HIS A 423 6.39 -1.46 -3.89
N THR A 424 7.42 -1.87 -3.13
CA THR A 424 8.20 -3.08 -3.41
C THR A 424 7.33 -4.33 -3.28
N PHE A 425 6.54 -4.44 -2.20
CA PHE A 425 5.67 -5.57 -1.94
C PHE A 425 4.61 -5.74 -3.03
N ILE A 426 3.95 -4.64 -3.40
CA ILE A 426 2.88 -4.70 -4.40
C ILE A 426 3.46 -4.94 -5.80
N ASN A 427 4.55 -4.26 -6.20
CA ASN A 427 5.13 -4.44 -7.53
C ASN A 427 5.62 -5.88 -7.73
N ILE A 428 6.40 -6.41 -6.81
CA ILE A 428 6.89 -7.80 -6.89
C ILE A 428 5.71 -8.77 -6.78
N GLY A 429 4.77 -8.53 -5.85
CA GLY A 429 3.59 -9.35 -5.64
C GLY A 429 2.69 -9.45 -6.88
N MET A 430 2.49 -8.35 -7.63
CA MET A 430 1.72 -8.39 -8.88
C MET A 430 2.50 -9.09 -10.02
N ALA A 431 3.83 -8.98 -10.06
CA ALA A 431 4.64 -9.65 -11.07
C ALA A 431 4.61 -11.19 -10.91
N ILE A 432 4.48 -11.68 -9.68
CA ILE A 432 4.37 -13.13 -9.37
C ILE A 432 2.93 -13.61 -9.17
N GLY A 433 1.92 -12.75 -9.39
CA GLY A 433 0.50 -13.12 -9.36
C GLY A 433 -0.11 -13.30 -7.96
N ILE A 434 0.52 -12.76 -6.89
CA ILE A 434 -0.03 -12.83 -5.50
C ILE A 434 -0.93 -11.62 -5.21
N VAL A 435 -0.69 -10.48 -5.86
CA VAL A 435 -1.43 -9.24 -5.67
C VAL A 435 -2.05 -8.83 -7.00
N PRO A 436 -3.28 -8.24 -7.01
CA PRO A 436 -3.89 -7.79 -8.25
C PRO A 436 -3.04 -6.73 -8.95
N VAL A 437 -3.10 -6.70 -10.29
CA VAL A 437 -2.34 -5.73 -11.09
C VAL A 437 -2.93 -4.34 -10.92
N ILE A 438 -2.28 -3.48 -10.16
CA ILE A 438 -2.71 -2.10 -9.92
C ILE A 438 -1.80 -1.05 -10.56
N GLY A 439 -0.69 -1.48 -11.17
CA GLY A 439 0.18 -0.63 -11.99
C GLY A 439 0.96 0.40 -11.17
N ILE A 440 1.84 -0.05 -10.28
CA ILE A 440 2.78 0.80 -9.55
C ILE A 440 4.23 0.43 -9.86
N PRO A 441 5.12 1.44 -9.98
CA PRO A 441 6.52 1.18 -10.29
C PRO A 441 7.28 0.61 -9.10
N LEU A 442 8.31 -0.19 -9.39
CA LEU A 442 9.30 -0.63 -8.42
C LEU A 442 10.26 0.55 -8.13
N PRO A 443 10.39 1.03 -6.87
CA PRO A 443 11.17 2.21 -6.53
C PRO A 443 12.61 2.12 -7.04
N PHE A 444 13.13 3.18 -7.68
CA PHE A 444 14.48 3.29 -8.26
C PHE A 444 14.78 2.36 -9.44
N PHE A 445 13.97 1.35 -9.66
CA PHE A 445 14.24 0.27 -10.59
C PHE A 445 13.41 0.39 -11.89
N SER A 446 12.12 0.69 -11.76
CA SER A 446 11.20 0.85 -12.90
C SER A 446 11.44 2.15 -13.66
N TYR A 447 11.10 2.14 -14.94
CA TYR A 447 11.02 3.36 -15.75
C TYR A 447 9.94 4.29 -15.20
N GLY A 448 10.33 5.53 -14.88
CA GLY A 448 9.40 6.57 -14.44
C GLY A 448 10.13 7.78 -13.85
N GLY A 449 10.09 8.91 -14.54
CA GLY A 449 10.77 10.13 -14.10
C GLY A 449 10.22 10.69 -12.79
N SER A 450 8.90 10.85 -12.69
CA SER A 450 8.24 11.41 -11.49
C SER A 450 8.42 10.52 -10.27
N SER A 451 8.32 9.18 -10.41
CA SER A 451 8.51 8.24 -9.33
C SER A 451 9.96 8.21 -8.84
N LEU A 452 10.93 8.13 -9.76
CA LEU A 452 12.35 8.18 -9.41
C LEU A 452 12.68 9.47 -8.65
N TRP A 453 12.19 10.61 -9.14
CA TRP A 453 12.42 11.89 -8.50
C TRP A 453 11.75 11.98 -7.13
N GLY A 454 10.48 11.56 -7.01
CA GLY A 454 9.76 11.54 -5.72
C GLY A 454 10.45 10.68 -4.66
N PHE A 455 10.88 9.47 -5.01
CA PHE A 455 11.62 8.59 -4.08
C PHE A 455 13.00 9.15 -3.74
N THR A 456 13.69 9.77 -4.69
CA THR A 456 14.99 10.42 -4.44
C THR A 456 14.83 11.57 -3.45
N LEU A 457 13.82 12.44 -3.64
CA LEU A 457 13.51 13.51 -2.70
C LEU A 457 13.31 12.96 -1.28
N MET A 458 12.50 11.91 -1.12
CA MET A 458 12.23 11.30 0.18
C MET A 458 13.51 10.78 0.85
N ILE A 459 14.33 10.00 0.14
CA ILE A 459 15.56 9.45 0.71
C ILE A 459 16.57 10.56 1.06
N PHE A 460 16.81 11.51 0.16
CA PHE A 460 17.82 12.53 0.40
C PHE A 460 17.41 13.53 1.48
N VAL A 461 16.12 13.87 1.62
CA VAL A 461 15.62 14.63 2.76
C VAL A 461 15.86 13.86 4.06
N PHE A 462 15.58 12.55 4.08
CA PHE A 462 15.83 11.74 5.27
C PHE A 462 17.33 11.64 5.61
N LEU A 463 18.19 11.46 4.62
CA LEU A 463 19.65 11.46 4.80
C LEU A 463 20.15 12.81 5.34
N ARG A 464 19.55 13.91 4.88
CA ARG A 464 19.86 15.26 5.41
C ARG A 464 19.45 15.40 6.87
N LEU A 465 18.24 14.94 7.22
CA LEU A 465 17.75 14.92 8.59
C LEU A 465 18.65 14.03 9.49
N ASP A 466 19.07 12.87 8.99
CA ASP A 466 19.94 11.96 9.71
C ASP A 466 21.36 12.53 9.93
N ALA A 467 21.94 13.16 8.92
CA ALA A 467 23.25 13.83 9.06
C ALA A 467 23.21 14.94 10.12
N GLY A 468 22.07 15.61 10.27
CA GLY A 468 21.81 16.63 11.28
C GLY A 468 21.18 16.14 12.58
N ARG A 469 21.14 14.85 12.87
CA ARG A 469 20.45 14.25 14.05
C ARG A 469 20.89 14.79 15.41
N ASN A 470 22.09 15.40 15.47
CA ASN A 470 22.61 16.05 16.67
C ASN A 470 22.23 17.55 16.76
N GLU A 471 21.60 18.12 15.74
CA GLU A 471 21.03 19.47 15.78
C GLU A 471 19.72 19.42 16.57
N HIS A 472 19.53 20.37 17.47
CA HIS A 472 18.22 20.53 18.12
C HIS A 472 17.25 21.12 17.11
N LEU A 473 16.31 20.31 16.62
CA LEU A 473 15.12 20.76 15.90
C LEU A 473 14.12 21.22 16.96
N VAL A 474 14.28 22.49 17.40
CA VAL A 474 13.35 23.15 18.33
C VAL A 474 12.34 23.96 17.53
#